data_f880a2f56bb673e9851b27a0a151f2bc
#
_entry.id   f880a2f56bb673e9851b27a0a151f2bc
#
_cell.length_a   1.000
_cell.length_b   1.000
_cell.length_c   1.000
_cell.angle_alpha   90.00
_cell.angle_beta   90.00
_cell.angle_gamma   90.00
#
_symmetry.space_group_name_H-M   'P 1'
#
loop_
_entity.id
_entity.type
_entity.pdbx_description
1 polymer ?
#
loop_
_entity_poly.entity_id
_entity_poly.type
_entity_poly.pdbx_seq_one_letter_code
_entity_poly.pdbx_strand_id
1 'polypeptide(L)'
;MSLFEVKNITVSFGGVKALNDVSFSVNKGEIFTIIGPNGAGKSTLFNVISRIYEPSKGQIYFNEENISKTKPHNISRLGIARTFQNLELFENATVLQNLLLGRHIFKKTNLLSEVFFTPKSRQQEHEYRLKVEEVIDFLDLQHYRDTLINGLPYGVRKNVELARALCTDPQLLLLDEPSSGLTNEETIDLGFWMKDIQSILGITIIMIEHDMSFVNKVSDRILALNYGEILATGLPDEIKNNADVKQAYMGE
;
A
#
# COMPACT_ATOMS: atom_id res chain seq x y z
N MET A 1 18.24 -4.33 7.37
CA MET A 1 17.55 -4.16 8.67
C MET A 1 16.07 -4.27 8.41
N SER A 2 15.36 -5.16 9.12
CA SER A 2 13.94 -5.37 8.91
C SER A 2 13.13 -4.12 9.33
N LEU A 3 12.26 -3.63 8.45
CA LEU A 3 11.32 -2.55 8.75
C LEU A 3 10.01 -3.10 9.29
N PHE A 4 9.56 -4.23 8.72
CA PHE A 4 8.27 -4.82 9.02
C PHE A 4 8.42 -6.33 9.22
N GLU A 5 7.81 -6.87 10.27
CA GLU A 5 7.85 -8.31 10.57
C GLU A 5 6.48 -8.84 10.96
N VAL A 6 6.17 -10.00 10.42
CA VAL A 6 5.00 -10.81 10.74
C VAL A 6 5.48 -12.11 11.37
N LYS A 7 5.00 -12.43 12.58
CA LYS A 7 5.44 -13.62 13.35
C LYS A 7 4.26 -14.51 13.73
N ASN A 8 4.25 -15.72 13.18
CA ASN A 8 3.33 -16.83 13.50
C ASN A 8 1.83 -16.43 13.41
N ILE A 9 1.48 -15.65 12.39
CA ILE A 9 0.11 -15.15 12.20
C ILE A 9 -0.82 -16.29 11.81
N THR A 10 -1.88 -16.47 12.59
CA THR A 10 -2.98 -17.40 12.31
C THR A 10 -4.29 -16.64 12.35
N VAL A 11 -5.14 -16.84 11.34
CA VAL A 11 -6.49 -16.25 11.25
C VAL A 11 -7.48 -17.34 10.88
N SER A 12 -8.60 -17.40 11.59
CA SER A 12 -9.68 -18.37 11.30
C SER A 12 -11.04 -17.68 11.25
N PHE A 13 -11.85 -18.04 10.27
CA PHE A 13 -13.24 -17.60 10.11
C PHE A 13 -14.16 -18.83 10.08
N GLY A 14 -15.12 -18.90 11.04
CA GLY A 14 -16.11 -20.00 11.04
C GLY A 14 -15.50 -21.40 10.99
N GLY A 15 -14.33 -21.64 11.61
CA GLY A 15 -13.64 -22.93 11.60
C GLY A 15 -12.67 -23.15 10.43
N VAL A 16 -12.69 -22.31 9.41
CA VAL A 16 -11.73 -22.36 8.29
C VAL A 16 -10.52 -21.49 8.63
N LYS A 17 -9.30 -22.05 8.54
CA LYS A 17 -8.07 -21.29 8.69
C LYS A 17 -7.77 -20.56 7.38
N ALA A 18 -7.93 -19.24 7.39
CA ALA A 18 -7.56 -18.37 6.26
C ALA A 18 -6.06 -18.05 6.21
N LEU A 19 -5.38 -18.05 7.36
CA LEU A 19 -3.93 -17.99 7.50
C LEU A 19 -3.49 -18.98 8.58
N ASN A 20 -2.40 -19.70 8.33
CA ASN A 20 -1.89 -20.72 9.24
C ASN A 20 -0.38 -20.54 9.42
N ASP A 21 0.03 -20.02 10.56
CA ASP A 21 1.44 -19.87 10.99
C ASP A 21 2.33 -19.07 10.02
N VAL A 22 1.79 -17.97 9.45
CA VAL A 22 2.49 -17.14 8.47
C VAL A 22 3.52 -16.27 9.16
N SER A 23 4.80 -16.35 8.72
CA SER A 23 5.91 -15.56 9.26
C SER A 23 6.82 -15.07 8.13
N PHE A 24 7.07 -13.75 8.05
CA PHE A 24 8.02 -13.15 7.11
C PHE A 24 8.50 -11.80 7.62
N SER A 25 9.55 -11.29 6.97
CA SER A 25 10.09 -9.94 7.24
C SER A 25 10.32 -9.19 5.94
N VAL A 26 10.20 -7.85 6.00
CA VAL A 26 10.44 -6.94 4.88
C VAL A 26 11.50 -5.93 5.30
N ASN A 27 12.52 -5.76 4.47
CA ASN A 27 13.61 -4.82 4.74
C ASN A 27 13.21 -3.39 4.38
N LYS A 28 13.89 -2.43 4.99
CA LYS A 28 13.70 -1.02 4.64
C LYS A 28 14.13 -0.76 3.19
N GLY A 29 13.28 -0.05 2.43
CA GLY A 29 13.54 0.28 1.03
C GLY A 29 13.39 -0.92 0.08
N GLU A 30 12.65 -1.97 0.47
CA GLU A 30 12.38 -3.16 -0.33
C GLU A 30 11.01 -3.07 -1.01
N ILE A 31 10.88 -3.52 -2.24
CA ILE A 31 9.61 -3.85 -2.87
C ILE A 31 9.37 -5.35 -2.68
N PHE A 32 8.46 -5.67 -1.77
CA PHE A 32 8.10 -7.03 -1.39
C PHE A 32 6.70 -7.37 -1.92
N THR A 33 6.60 -8.39 -2.77
CA THR A 33 5.33 -8.77 -3.40
C THR A 33 4.80 -10.08 -2.86
N ILE A 34 3.51 -10.11 -2.56
CA ILE A 34 2.77 -11.30 -2.14
C ILE A 34 1.97 -11.79 -3.34
N ILE A 35 2.24 -13.02 -3.77
CA ILE A 35 1.53 -13.69 -4.86
C ILE A 35 0.81 -14.93 -4.35
N GLY A 36 -0.08 -15.50 -5.17
CA GLY A 36 -0.79 -16.75 -4.88
C GLY A 36 -2.13 -16.80 -5.60
N PRO A 37 -2.72 -17.99 -5.74
CA PRO A 37 -4.02 -18.18 -6.37
C PRO A 37 -5.15 -17.48 -5.61
N ASN A 38 -6.34 -17.46 -6.20
CA ASN A 38 -7.54 -16.97 -5.54
C ASN A 38 -7.85 -17.82 -4.31
N GLY A 39 -8.22 -17.18 -3.21
CA GLY A 39 -8.44 -17.89 -1.95
C GLY A 39 -7.17 -18.28 -1.17
N ALA A 40 -5.95 -17.94 -1.66
CA ALA A 40 -4.70 -18.25 -0.96
C ALA A 40 -4.54 -17.54 0.39
N GLY A 41 -5.35 -16.53 0.71
CA GLY A 41 -5.28 -15.76 1.97
C GLY A 41 -4.62 -14.39 1.83
N LYS A 42 -4.25 -13.95 0.61
CA LYS A 42 -3.55 -12.67 0.36
C LYS A 42 -4.27 -11.45 0.97
N SER A 43 -5.54 -11.26 0.63
CA SER A 43 -6.35 -10.13 1.15
C SER A 43 -6.57 -10.23 2.66
N THR A 44 -6.68 -11.46 3.20
CA THR A 44 -6.72 -11.66 4.66
C THR A 44 -5.43 -11.20 5.31
N LEU A 45 -4.28 -11.56 4.73
CA LEU A 45 -2.96 -11.13 5.21
C LEU A 45 -2.83 -9.60 5.17
N PHE A 46 -3.24 -8.94 4.08
CA PHE A 46 -3.25 -7.48 3.97
C PHE A 46 -4.15 -6.82 5.01
N ASN A 47 -5.32 -7.39 5.27
CA ASN A 47 -6.23 -6.89 6.30
C ASN A 47 -5.65 -7.05 7.72
N VAL A 48 -4.85 -8.08 7.95
CA VAL A 48 -4.12 -8.28 9.22
C VAL A 48 -2.96 -7.28 9.34
N ILE A 49 -2.17 -7.09 8.29
CA ILE A 49 -1.05 -6.12 8.24
C ILE A 49 -1.56 -4.70 8.51
N SER A 50 -2.67 -4.32 7.88
CA SER A 50 -3.31 -3.00 8.06
C SER A 50 -4.20 -2.92 9.32
N ARG A 51 -4.20 -3.95 10.17
CA ARG A 51 -4.92 -4.02 11.43
C ARG A 51 -6.47 -3.94 11.31
N ILE A 52 -7.00 -4.17 10.10
CA ILE A 52 -8.46 -4.31 9.88
C ILE A 52 -8.96 -5.61 10.54
N TYR A 53 -8.19 -6.70 10.39
CA TYR A 53 -8.46 -7.96 11.10
C TYR A 53 -7.46 -8.17 12.23
N GLU A 54 -7.96 -8.72 13.34
CA GLU A 54 -7.12 -9.19 14.44
C GLU A 54 -6.77 -10.67 14.22
N PRO A 55 -5.49 -11.05 14.24
CA PRO A 55 -5.10 -12.44 14.15
C PRO A 55 -5.49 -13.18 15.44
N SER A 56 -5.85 -14.46 15.29
CA SER A 56 -6.11 -15.35 16.42
C SER A 56 -4.84 -15.65 17.22
N LYS A 57 -3.68 -15.67 16.51
CA LYS A 57 -2.33 -15.86 17.09
C LYS A 57 -1.32 -15.05 16.29
N GLY A 58 -0.17 -14.81 16.92
CA GLY A 58 0.97 -14.15 16.30
C GLY A 58 1.08 -12.67 16.63
N GLN A 59 2.08 -12.03 16.06
CA GLN A 59 2.44 -10.64 16.32
C GLN A 59 2.94 -9.95 15.05
N ILE A 60 2.75 -8.63 15.01
CA ILE A 60 3.21 -7.76 13.93
C ILE A 60 4.10 -6.69 14.52
N TYR A 61 5.24 -6.47 13.90
CA TYR A 61 6.20 -5.44 14.30
C TYR A 61 6.45 -4.46 13.14
N PHE A 62 6.55 -3.20 13.48
CA PHE A 62 6.95 -2.12 12.57
C PHE A 62 7.97 -1.24 13.25
N ASN A 63 9.14 -1.02 12.62
CA ASN A 63 10.28 -0.35 13.27
C ASN A 63 10.62 -0.95 14.64
N GLU A 64 10.64 -2.29 14.75
CA GLU A 64 10.89 -3.04 15.99
C GLU A 64 9.79 -2.89 17.07
N GLU A 65 8.79 -2.03 16.87
CA GLU A 65 7.67 -1.85 17.79
C GLU A 65 6.53 -2.82 17.48
N ASN A 66 5.98 -3.45 18.52
CA ASN A 66 4.84 -4.35 18.37
C ASN A 66 3.55 -3.55 18.14
N ILE A 67 3.02 -3.62 16.91
CA ILE A 67 1.79 -2.94 16.50
C ILE A 67 0.54 -3.83 16.54
N SER A 68 0.64 -5.05 17.04
CA SER A 68 -0.46 -6.05 17.02
C SER A 68 -1.76 -5.58 17.71
N LYS A 69 -1.68 -4.60 18.59
CA LYS A 69 -2.83 -4.02 19.30
C LYS A 69 -3.17 -2.60 18.85
N THR A 70 -2.47 -2.07 17.86
CA THR A 70 -2.74 -0.74 17.32
C THR A 70 -4.09 -0.71 16.62
N LYS A 71 -4.89 0.29 16.89
CA LYS A 71 -6.20 0.48 16.25
C LYS A 71 -6.01 0.86 14.78
N PRO A 72 -6.90 0.41 13.86
CA PRO A 72 -6.75 0.66 12.41
C PRO A 72 -6.53 2.13 12.05
N HIS A 73 -7.29 3.05 12.65
CA HIS A 73 -7.20 4.48 12.38
C HIS A 73 -5.87 5.14 12.85
N ASN A 74 -5.06 4.43 13.63
CA ASN A 74 -3.75 4.93 14.06
C ASN A 74 -2.59 4.39 13.21
N ILE A 75 -2.83 3.44 12.32
CA ILE A 75 -1.80 2.82 11.48
C ILE A 75 -1.13 3.85 10.58
N SER A 76 -1.90 4.75 9.98
CA SER A 76 -1.36 5.81 9.13
C SER A 76 -0.47 6.79 9.90
N ARG A 77 -0.73 7.02 11.19
CA ARG A 77 0.12 7.86 12.05
C ARG A 77 1.48 7.22 12.36
N LEU A 78 1.58 5.90 12.28
CA LEU A 78 2.85 5.19 12.41
C LEU A 78 3.71 5.28 11.15
N GLY A 79 3.15 5.78 10.03
CA GLY A 79 3.84 5.83 8.75
C GLY A 79 3.55 4.63 7.84
N ILE A 80 2.42 3.96 8.02
CA ILE A 80 1.94 2.90 7.14
C ILE A 80 0.73 3.42 6.36
N ALA A 81 0.85 3.57 5.04
CA ALA A 81 -0.25 3.91 4.15
C ALA A 81 -0.76 2.68 3.40
N ARG A 82 -2.05 2.65 3.06
CA ARG A 82 -2.65 1.61 2.25
C ARG A 82 -3.53 2.21 1.16
N THR A 83 -3.42 1.69 -0.06
CA THR A 83 -4.45 1.82 -1.09
C THR A 83 -5.43 0.65 -1.00
N PHE A 84 -6.65 0.83 -1.47
CA PHE A 84 -7.66 -0.22 -1.49
C PHE A 84 -7.86 -0.72 -2.92
N GLN A 85 -8.36 -1.95 -3.08
CA GLN A 85 -8.64 -2.54 -4.39
C GLN A 85 -9.68 -1.72 -5.18
N ASN A 86 -10.67 -1.16 -4.50
CA ASN A 86 -11.63 -0.22 -5.08
C ASN A 86 -11.17 1.21 -4.84
N LEU A 87 -11.27 2.04 -5.88
CA LEU A 87 -10.91 3.46 -5.79
C LEU A 87 -11.82 4.19 -4.80
N GLU A 88 -11.25 4.60 -3.67
CA GLU A 88 -11.97 5.35 -2.63
C GLU A 88 -11.67 6.85 -2.73
N LEU A 89 -11.89 7.43 -3.91
CA LEU A 89 -11.72 8.85 -4.15
C LEU A 89 -13.05 9.61 -4.02
N PHE A 90 -12.98 10.86 -3.59
CA PHE A 90 -14.13 11.76 -3.59
C PHE A 90 -14.38 12.27 -5.00
N GLU A 91 -15.35 11.68 -5.69
CA GLU A 91 -15.63 11.91 -7.12
C GLU A 91 -15.96 13.37 -7.47
N ASN A 92 -16.63 14.07 -6.56
CA ASN A 92 -17.04 15.49 -6.72
C ASN A 92 -15.99 16.48 -6.17
N ALA A 93 -14.80 16.02 -5.87
CA ALA A 93 -13.66 16.83 -5.47
C ALA A 93 -12.57 16.80 -6.54
N THR A 94 -11.74 17.83 -6.59
CA THR A 94 -10.58 17.87 -7.50
C THR A 94 -9.46 16.93 -7.05
N VAL A 95 -8.48 16.68 -7.92
CA VAL A 95 -7.26 15.98 -7.56
C VAL A 95 -6.61 16.63 -6.34
N LEU A 96 -6.33 17.93 -6.40
CA LEU A 96 -5.74 18.68 -5.28
C LEU A 96 -6.52 18.47 -3.96
N GLN A 97 -7.85 18.54 -4.00
CA GLN A 97 -8.68 18.35 -2.81
C GLN A 97 -8.58 16.93 -2.25
N ASN A 98 -8.56 15.91 -3.12
CA ASN A 98 -8.37 14.52 -2.70
C ASN A 98 -6.99 14.29 -2.04
N LEU A 99 -5.93 14.88 -2.58
CA LEU A 99 -4.59 14.74 -2.02
C LEU A 99 -4.45 15.46 -0.67
N LEU A 100 -5.05 16.65 -0.53
CA LEU A 100 -5.06 17.38 0.75
C LEU A 100 -5.70 16.57 1.89
N LEU A 101 -6.64 15.65 1.59
CA LEU A 101 -7.20 14.75 2.60
C LEU A 101 -6.12 13.81 3.18
N GLY A 102 -5.13 13.38 2.39
CA GLY A 102 -3.99 12.60 2.88
C GLY A 102 -3.21 13.34 3.97
N ARG A 103 -3.16 14.68 3.95
CA ARG A 103 -2.49 15.48 4.98
C ARG A 103 -3.28 15.64 6.28
N HIS A 104 -4.56 15.27 6.29
CA HIS A 104 -5.43 15.41 7.47
C HIS A 104 -4.94 14.65 8.72
N ILE A 105 -4.18 13.56 8.54
CA ILE A 105 -3.58 12.79 9.65
C ILE A 105 -2.61 13.62 10.50
N PHE A 106 -1.98 14.66 9.90
CA PHE A 106 -1.03 15.54 10.56
C PHE A 106 -1.68 16.77 11.20
N LYS A 107 -3.00 16.91 11.11
CA LYS A 107 -3.72 18.07 11.61
C LYS A 107 -3.55 18.21 13.13
N LYS A 108 -2.91 19.31 13.53
CA LYS A 108 -2.64 19.67 14.94
C LYS A 108 -3.50 20.85 15.41
N THR A 109 -4.32 21.44 14.54
CA THR A 109 -5.15 22.60 14.85
C THR A 109 -6.52 22.18 15.36
N ASN A 110 -7.02 22.91 16.36
CA ASN A 110 -8.37 22.70 16.88
C ASN A 110 -9.40 23.45 16.01
N LEU A 111 -10.66 22.98 16.01
CA LEU A 111 -11.77 23.56 15.24
C LEU A 111 -11.86 25.09 15.39
N LEU A 112 -11.66 25.60 16.61
CA LEU A 112 -11.69 27.02 16.91
C LEU A 112 -10.55 27.80 16.22
N SER A 113 -9.33 27.24 16.14
CA SER A 113 -8.21 27.88 15.46
C SER A 113 -8.38 27.96 13.94
N GLU A 114 -9.20 27.09 13.37
CA GLU A 114 -9.51 27.06 11.95
C GLU A 114 -10.60 28.07 11.60
N VAL A 115 -11.67 28.12 12.40
CA VAL A 115 -12.75 29.10 12.22
C VAL A 115 -12.20 30.53 12.29
N PHE A 116 -11.21 30.80 13.16
CA PHE A 116 -10.60 32.11 13.30
C PHE A 116 -9.39 32.34 12.37
N PHE A 117 -9.09 31.43 11.42
CA PHE A 117 -8.00 31.57 10.44
C PHE A 117 -6.68 32.07 11.07
N THR A 118 -6.28 31.47 12.20
CA THR A 118 -5.08 31.89 12.93
C THR A 118 -3.82 31.79 12.04
N PRO A 119 -2.76 32.62 12.27
CA PRO A 119 -1.52 32.53 11.52
C PRO A 119 -0.92 31.11 11.48
N LYS A 120 -1.03 30.38 12.59
CA LYS A 120 -0.59 28.98 12.71
C LYS A 120 -1.37 28.03 11.79
N SER A 121 -2.69 28.22 11.67
CA SER A 121 -3.54 27.45 10.77
C SER A 121 -3.18 27.70 9.31
N ARG A 122 -2.95 28.97 8.93
CA ARG A 122 -2.52 29.35 7.57
C ARG A 122 -1.16 28.80 7.20
N GLN A 123 -0.19 28.84 8.12
CA GLN A 123 1.14 28.27 7.90
C GLN A 123 1.04 26.75 7.67
N GLN A 124 0.28 26.03 8.50
CA GLN A 124 0.09 24.60 8.37
C GLN A 124 -0.60 24.23 7.04
N GLU A 125 -1.60 25.00 6.62
CA GLU A 125 -2.26 24.78 5.32
C GLU A 125 -1.28 25.02 4.16
N HIS A 126 -0.43 26.04 4.24
CA HIS A 126 0.60 26.31 3.23
C HIS A 126 1.60 25.14 3.13
N GLU A 127 2.10 24.64 4.27
CA GLU A 127 3.02 23.50 4.31
C GLU A 127 2.34 22.23 3.70
N TYR A 128 1.06 22.00 3.96
CA TYR A 128 0.33 20.90 3.37
C TYR A 128 0.18 21.02 1.86
N ARG A 129 -0.11 22.23 1.38
CA ARG A 129 -0.21 22.49 -0.06
C ARG A 129 1.13 22.27 -0.76
N LEU A 130 2.23 22.77 -0.21
CA LEU A 130 3.56 22.54 -0.79
C LEU A 130 3.85 21.04 -0.93
N LYS A 131 3.59 20.27 0.11
CA LYS A 131 3.82 18.83 0.07
C LYS A 131 2.93 18.10 -0.95
N VAL A 132 1.69 18.53 -1.10
CA VAL A 132 0.77 17.97 -2.10
C VAL A 132 1.24 18.32 -3.51
N GLU A 133 1.71 19.56 -3.76
CA GLU A 133 2.27 19.96 -5.06
C GLU A 133 3.52 19.12 -5.41
N GLU A 134 4.41 18.86 -4.45
CA GLU A 134 5.57 17.95 -4.66
C GLU A 134 5.11 16.55 -5.13
N VAL A 135 4.04 16.00 -4.55
CA VAL A 135 3.52 14.69 -4.94
C VAL A 135 2.81 14.75 -6.30
N ILE A 136 2.09 15.83 -6.60
CA ILE A 136 1.48 16.09 -7.92
C ILE A 136 2.58 16.10 -9.00
N ASP A 137 3.68 16.81 -8.73
CA ASP A 137 4.82 16.86 -9.65
C ASP A 137 5.52 15.51 -9.80
N PHE A 138 5.69 14.79 -8.71
CA PHE A 138 6.35 13.47 -8.71
C PHE A 138 5.62 12.40 -9.53
N LEU A 139 4.27 12.45 -9.60
CA LEU A 139 3.44 11.49 -10.33
C LEU A 139 2.85 12.05 -11.64
N ASP A 140 3.39 13.17 -12.16
CA ASP A 140 2.96 13.81 -13.41
C ASP A 140 1.45 14.16 -13.45
N LEU A 141 0.89 14.57 -12.31
CA LEU A 141 -0.54 14.89 -12.18
C LEU A 141 -0.89 16.38 -12.37
N GLN A 142 0.08 17.23 -12.78
CA GLN A 142 -0.09 18.70 -12.87
C GLN A 142 -1.27 19.08 -13.77
N HIS A 143 -1.43 18.42 -14.93
CA HIS A 143 -2.50 18.69 -15.87
C HIS A 143 -3.91 18.37 -15.34
N TYR A 144 -3.99 17.50 -14.32
CA TYR A 144 -5.26 17.06 -13.73
C TYR A 144 -5.55 17.72 -12.38
N ARG A 145 -4.63 18.54 -11.88
CA ARG A 145 -4.63 19.14 -10.52
C ARG A 145 -5.98 19.69 -10.08
N ASP A 146 -6.61 20.48 -10.94
CA ASP A 146 -7.89 21.17 -10.67
C ASP A 146 -9.10 20.47 -11.32
N THR A 147 -8.90 19.26 -11.89
CA THR A 147 -9.97 18.47 -12.51
C THR A 147 -10.70 17.63 -11.47
N LEU A 148 -12.02 17.52 -11.60
CA LEU A 148 -12.84 16.64 -10.77
C LEU A 148 -12.52 15.16 -11.07
N ILE A 149 -12.49 14.33 -10.03
CA ILE A 149 -12.16 12.90 -10.15
C ILE A 149 -13.10 12.14 -11.10
N ASN A 150 -14.40 12.46 -11.10
CA ASN A 150 -15.39 11.79 -11.95
C ASN A 150 -15.13 11.97 -13.46
N GLY A 151 -14.40 13.03 -13.86
CA GLY A 151 -14.00 13.29 -15.25
C GLY A 151 -12.70 12.63 -15.68
N LEU A 152 -11.99 11.94 -14.80
CA LEU A 152 -10.66 11.39 -15.09
C LEU A 152 -10.72 9.96 -15.65
N PRO A 153 -9.79 9.59 -16.56
CA PRO A 153 -9.56 8.20 -16.94
C PRO A 153 -9.22 7.32 -15.73
N TYR A 154 -9.50 6.03 -15.83
CA TYR A 154 -9.32 5.08 -14.72
C TYR A 154 -7.86 5.02 -14.23
N GLY A 155 -6.88 4.94 -15.13
CA GLY A 155 -5.45 4.92 -14.78
C GLY A 155 -5.03 6.18 -14.03
N VAL A 156 -5.50 7.37 -14.46
CA VAL A 156 -5.23 8.62 -13.74
C VAL A 156 -5.82 8.60 -12.34
N ARG A 157 -7.05 8.07 -12.16
CA ARG A 157 -7.64 7.93 -10.82
C ARG A 157 -6.81 7.02 -9.91
N LYS A 158 -6.25 5.92 -10.44
CA LYS A 158 -5.32 5.06 -9.68
C LYS A 158 -4.06 5.82 -9.25
N ASN A 159 -3.51 6.66 -10.12
CA ASN A 159 -2.37 7.50 -9.77
C ASN A 159 -2.72 8.53 -8.69
N VAL A 160 -3.93 9.10 -8.72
CA VAL A 160 -4.42 10.00 -7.67
C VAL A 160 -4.57 9.27 -6.33
N GLU A 161 -5.00 8.02 -6.33
CA GLU A 161 -5.08 7.20 -5.10
C GLU A 161 -3.68 6.93 -4.52
N LEU A 162 -2.72 6.56 -5.38
CA LEU A 162 -1.32 6.41 -5.02
C LEU A 162 -0.74 7.73 -4.47
N ALA A 163 -0.98 8.85 -5.17
CA ALA A 163 -0.58 10.19 -4.73
C ALA A 163 -1.15 10.53 -3.34
N ARG A 164 -2.43 10.24 -3.09
CA ARG A 164 -3.06 10.48 -1.80
C ARG A 164 -2.40 9.67 -0.67
N ALA A 165 -2.03 8.42 -0.96
CA ALA A 165 -1.28 7.60 0.00
C ALA A 165 0.11 8.19 0.27
N LEU A 166 0.84 8.64 -0.76
CA LEU A 166 2.15 9.30 -0.61
C LEU A 166 2.06 10.62 0.17
N CYS A 167 0.95 11.36 0.06
CA CYS A 167 0.72 12.57 0.86
C CYS A 167 0.66 12.30 2.38
N THR A 168 0.61 11.05 2.83
CA THR A 168 0.71 10.71 4.25
C THR A 168 2.15 10.55 4.75
N ASP A 169 3.17 10.86 3.92
CA ASP A 169 4.61 10.65 4.19
C ASP A 169 4.90 9.25 4.76
N PRO A 170 4.52 8.16 4.08
CA PRO A 170 4.64 6.82 4.63
C PRO A 170 6.09 6.33 4.60
N GLN A 171 6.44 5.48 5.57
CA GLN A 171 7.66 4.65 5.51
C GLN A 171 7.37 3.29 4.87
N LEU A 172 6.11 2.84 4.95
CA LEU A 172 5.61 1.59 4.38
C LEU A 172 4.33 1.87 3.59
N LEU A 173 4.33 1.50 2.33
CA LEU A 173 3.18 1.60 1.43
C LEU A 173 2.63 0.20 1.13
N LEU A 174 1.35 0.00 1.39
CA LEU A 174 0.63 -1.24 1.11
C LEU A 174 -0.25 -1.05 -0.12
N LEU A 175 0.00 -1.82 -1.19
CA LEU A 175 -0.72 -1.73 -2.47
C LEU A 175 -1.46 -3.03 -2.77
N ASP A 176 -2.76 -2.92 -3.00
CA ASP A 176 -3.63 -4.07 -3.29
C ASP A 176 -3.98 -4.09 -4.78
N GLU A 177 -3.31 -4.94 -5.56
CA GLU A 177 -3.43 -5.11 -7.02
C GLU A 177 -3.31 -3.77 -7.79
N PRO A 178 -2.18 -3.03 -7.63
CA PRO A 178 -2.05 -1.71 -8.24
C PRO A 178 -2.11 -1.72 -9.76
N SER A 179 -1.69 -2.80 -10.45
CA SER A 179 -1.73 -2.90 -11.91
C SER A 179 -3.11 -3.28 -12.47
N SER A 180 -4.03 -3.75 -11.63
CA SER A 180 -5.34 -4.24 -12.08
C SER A 180 -6.15 -3.16 -12.81
N GLY A 181 -6.63 -3.50 -14.02
CA GLY A 181 -7.44 -2.62 -14.88
C GLY A 181 -6.66 -1.54 -15.63
N LEU A 182 -5.34 -1.51 -15.54
CA LEU A 182 -4.46 -0.64 -16.31
C LEU A 182 -4.17 -1.23 -17.69
N THR A 183 -3.92 -0.37 -18.66
CA THR A 183 -3.34 -0.75 -19.96
C THR A 183 -1.86 -1.17 -19.80
N ASN A 184 -1.29 -1.79 -20.83
CA ASN A 184 0.14 -2.16 -20.79
C ASN A 184 1.07 -0.93 -20.62
N GLU A 185 0.74 0.20 -21.23
CA GLU A 185 1.53 1.44 -21.12
C GLU A 185 1.44 1.98 -19.68
N GLU A 186 0.22 2.11 -19.13
CA GLU A 186 0.01 2.56 -17.75
C GLU A 186 0.68 1.63 -16.73
N THR A 187 0.73 0.31 -16.99
CA THR A 187 1.43 -0.67 -16.13
C THR A 187 2.94 -0.47 -16.17
N ILE A 188 3.51 -0.11 -17.32
CA ILE A 188 4.94 0.21 -17.44
C ILE A 188 5.25 1.48 -16.65
N ASP A 189 4.45 2.52 -16.80
CA ASP A 189 4.62 3.78 -16.06
C ASP A 189 4.50 3.56 -14.55
N LEU A 190 3.51 2.77 -14.11
CA LEU A 190 3.37 2.37 -12.71
C LEU A 190 4.66 1.68 -12.21
N GLY A 191 5.28 0.83 -13.03
CA GLY A 191 6.55 0.17 -12.69
C GLY A 191 7.68 1.16 -12.44
N PHE A 192 7.79 2.21 -13.26
CA PHE A 192 8.75 3.30 -13.04
C PHE A 192 8.47 4.03 -11.73
N TRP A 193 7.22 4.43 -11.48
CA TRP A 193 6.86 5.10 -10.22
C TRP A 193 7.13 4.23 -8.99
N MET A 194 6.89 2.91 -9.06
CA MET A 194 7.26 2.01 -7.95
C MET A 194 8.75 2.07 -7.63
N LYS A 195 9.60 2.04 -8.67
CA LYS A 195 11.06 2.14 -8.49
C LYS A 195 11.50 3.52 -8.01
N ASP A 196 10.87 4.60 -8.46
CA ASP A 196 11.16 5.95 -8.00
C ASP A 196 10.70 6.17 -6.56
N ILE A 197 9.53 5.68 -6.18
CA ILE A 197 9.05 5.68 -4.78
C ILE A 197 10.04 4.96 -3.86
N GLN A 198 10.55 3.81 -4.31
CA GLN A 198 11.55 3.04 -3.58
C GLN A 198 12.89 3.78 -3.48
N SER A 199 13.45 4.21 -4.62
CA SER A 199 14.83 4.68 -4.72
C SER A 199 15.00 6.15 -4.35
N ILE A 200 14.05 7.02 -4.73
CA ILE A 200 14.12 8.46 -4.50
C ILE A 200 13.50 8.83 -3.16
N LEU A 201 12.31 8.28 -2.85
CA LEU A 201 11.62 8.60 -1.60
C LEU A 201 12.04 7.67 -0.44
N GLY A 202 12.73 6.55 -0.72
CA GLY A 202 13.17 5.58 0.28
C GLY A 202 12.03 4.82 0.97
N ILE A 203 10.85 4.77 0.33
CA ILE A 203 9.65 4.13 0.87
C ILE A 203 9.72 2.62 0.61
N THR A 204 9.39 1.84 1.63
CA THR A 204 9.23 0.39 1.52
C THR A 204 7.85 0.07 0.97
N ILE A 205 7.74 -0.88 0.07
CA ILE A 205 6.47 -1.26 -0.55
C ILE A 205 6.18 -2.73 -0.27
N ILE A 206 4.98 -3.02 0.23
CA ILE A 206 4.41 -4.38 0.21
C ILE A 206 3.21 -4.33 -0.73
N MET A 207 3.17 -5.21 -1.71
CA MET A 207 2.03 -5.27 -2.64
C MET A 207 1.51 -6.69 -2.81
N ILE A 208 0.21 -6.81 -3.10
CA ILE A 208 -0.40 -8.01 -3.67
C ILE A 208 -0.48 -7.80 -5.16
N GLU A 209 -0.06 -8.78 -5.93
CA GLU A 209 -0.15 -8.77 -7.40
C GLU A 209 -0.34 -10.16 -7.97
N HIS A 210 -0.91 -10.21 -9.16
CA HIS A 210 -1.10 -11.45 -9.92
C HIS A 210 -0.48 -11.39 -11.33
N ASP A 211 -0.12 -10.21 -11.84
CA ASP A 211 0.64 -10.07 -13.08
C ASP A 211 2.12 -10.37 -12.84
N MET A 212 2.52 -11.61 -13.17
CA MET A 212 3.91 -12.05 -12.99
C MET A 212 4.90 -11.26 -13.87
N SER A 213 4.47 -10.68 -14.99
CA SER A 213 5.33 -9.83 -15.82
C SER A 213 5.69 -8.54 -15.10
N PHE A 214 4.70 -7.90 -14.48
CA PHE A 214 4.90 -6.71 -13.66
C PHE A 214 5.72 -7.04 -12.39
N VAL A 215 5.33 -8.09 -11.66
CA VAL A 215 6.00 -8.55 -10.43
C VAL A 215 7.49 -8.79 -10.66
N ASN A 216 7.86 -9.50 -11.73
CA ASN A 216 9.27 -9.82 -12.04
C ASN A 216 10.11 -8.56 -12.36
N LYS A 217 9.49 -7.48 -12.83
CA LYS A 217 10.20 -6.23 -13.17
C LYS A 217 10.45 -5.35 -11.96
N VAL A 218 9.50 -5.32 -11.01
CA VAL A 218 9.52 -4.31 -9.94
C VAL A 218 9.93 -4.88 -8.58
N SER A 219 9.70 -6.17 -8.32
CA SER A 219 9.90 -6.76 -6.99
C SER A 219 11.37 -7.06 -6.70
N ASP A 220 11.79 -6.82 -5.46
CA ASP A 220 13.09 -7.28 -4.97
C ASP A 220 12.97 -8.69 -4.38
N ARG A 221 11.87 -8.99 -3.69
CA ARG A 221 11.54 -10.33 -3.17
C ARG A 221 10.05 -10.60 -3.30
N ILE A 222 9.75 -11.88 -3.42
CA ILE A 222 8.38 -12.39 -3.59
C ILE A 222 8.11 -13.43 -2.50
N LEU A 223 6.88 -13.37 -1.94
CA LEU A 223 6.33 -14.40 -1.08
C LEU A 223 5.15 -15.05 -1.82
N ALA A 224 5.24 -16.35 -2.05
CA ALA A 224 4.15 -17.14 -2.61
C ALA A 224 3.32 -17.74 -1.47
N LEU A 225 2.00 -17.46 -1.48
CA LEU A 225 1.04 -17.93 -0.50
C LEU A 225 0.05 -18.90 -1.17
N ASN A 226 -0.29 -20.00 -0.48
CA ASN A 226 -1.32 -20.92 -0.92
C ASN A 226 -2.04 -21.52 0.29
N TYR A 227 -3.38 -21.60 0.26
CA TYR A 227 -4.22 -22.10 1.36
C TYR A 227 -3.86 -21.55 2.74
N GLY A 228 -3.44 -20.27 2.80
CA GLY A 228 -3.08 -19.61 4.05
C GLY A 228 -1.69 -19.95 4.58
N GLU A 229 -0.84 -20.65 3.83
CA GLU A 229 0.51 -21.02 4.19
C GLU A 229 1.52 -20.48 3.18
N ILE A 230 2.76 -20.23 3.63
CA ILE A 230 3.84 -19.80 2.75
C ILE A 230 4.39 -21.01 2.00
N LEU A 231 4.32 -20.98 0.65
CA LEU A 231 4.95 -21.98 -0.20
C LEU A 231 6.45 -21.72 -0.37
N ALA A 232 6.79 -20.47 -0.68
CA ALA A 232 8.17 -20.06 -0.92
C ALA A 232 8.34 -18.55 -0.70
N THR A 233 9.56 -18.14 -0.38
CA THR A 233 9.98 -16.74 -0.35
C THR A 233 11.37 -16.65 -0.95
N GLY A 234 11.59 -15.74 -1.90
CA GLY A 234 12.88 -15.62 -2.58
C GLY A 234 12.88 -14.50 -3.63
N LEU A 235 13.95 -14.49 -4.43
CA LEU A 235 14.07 -13.58 -5.57
C LEU A 235 13.05 -13.93 -6.67
N PRO A 236 12.68 -12.97 -7.54
CA PRO A 236 11.72 -13.21 -8.61
C PRO A 236 12.03 -14.45 -9.49
N ASP A 237 13.28 -14.62 -9.88
CA ASP A 237 13.68 -15.77 -10.69
C ASP A 237 13.61 -17.11 -9.94
N GLU A 238 13.88 -17.13 -8.63
CA GLU A 238 13.75 -18.32 -7.80
C GLU A 238 12.28 -18.74 -7.69
N ILE A 239 11.40 -17.80 -7.41
CA ILE A 239 9.96 -18.03 -7.27
C ILE A 239 9.35 -18.45 -8.61
N LYS A 240 9.70 -17.80 -9.71
CA LYS A 240 9.26 -18.15 -11.07
C LYS A 240 9.62 -19.60 -11.44
N ASN A 241 10.74 -20.11 -10.95
CA ASN A 241 11.22 -21.47 -11.27
C ASN A 241 10.82 -22.52 -10.20
N ASN A 242 10.23 -22.11 -9.10
CA ASN A 242 9.81 -23.01 -8.03
C ASN A 242 8.68 -23.95 -8.51
N ALA A 243 8.86 -25.26 -8.31
CA ALA A 243 7.92 -26.28 -8.78
C ALA A 243 6.57 -26.21 -8.03
N ASP A 244 6.61 -25.99 -6.71
CA ASP A 244 5.39 -25.93 -5.88
C ASP A 244 4.56 -24.69 -6.22
N VAL A 245 5.22 -23.56 -6.48
CA VAL A 245 4.55 -22.32 -6.93
C VAL A 245 3.90 -22.52 -8.28
N LYS A 246 4.61 -23.14 -9.26
CA LYS A 246 4.03 -23.44 -10.57
C LYS A 246 2.81 -24.37 -10.45
N GLN A 247 2.91 -25.40 -9.61
CA GLN A 247 1.81 -26.35 -9.39
C GLN A 247 0.59 -25.68 -8.77
N ALA A 248 0.78 -24.75 -7.82
CA ALA A 248 -0.31 -24.01 -7.20
C ALA A 248 -1.10 -23.14 -8.19
N TYR A 249 -0.45 -22.62 -9.24
CA TYR A 249 -1.09 -21.84 -10.30
C TYR A 249 -1.65 -22.69 -11.45
N MET A 250 -1.15 -23.92 -11.65
CA MET A 250 -1.65 -24.83 -12.70
C MET A 250 -2.84 -25.68 -12.26
N GLY A 251 -3.15 -25.67 -10.97
CA GLY A 251 -4.26 -26.44 -10.39
C GLY A 251 -5.60 -25.69 -10.34
N GLU A 252 -5.68 -24.49 -10.96
CA GLU A 252 -6.92 -23.71 -11.10
C GLU A 252 -7.63 -23.98 -12.42
#